data_b9a9c340f4f9ab62b9bf9e3642f70e11
#
_entry.id   b9a9c340f4f9ab62b9bf9e3642f70e11
#
_cell.length_a   1.000
_cell.length_b   1.000
_cell.length_c   1.000
_cell.angle_alpha   90.00
_cell.angle_beta   90.00
_cell.angle_gamma   90.00
#
_symmetry.space_group_name_H-M   'P 1'
#
loop_
_entity.id
_entity.type
_entity.pdbx_description
1 polymer ?
#
loop_
_entity_poly.entity_id
_entity_poly.type
_entity_poly.pdbx_seq_one_letter_code
_entity_poly.pdbx_strand_id
1 'polypeptide(L)' 'MATIRIKQVRSRIRCPKDQKRTLDALGLRKLNRVVEHEATPSILGMVEKVKHLVSVEM' A
#
# COMPACT_ATOMS: atom_id res chain seq x y z
N MET A 1 -13.17 -13.50 -6.06
CA MET A 1 -12.50 -12.93 -4.89
C MET A 1 -12.44 -11.43 -5.03
N ALA A 2 -12.43 -10.71 -3.94
CA ALA A 2 -12.43 -9.25 -3.99
C ALA A 2 -11.04 -8.72 -4.37
N THR A 3 -11.02 -7.72 -5.22
CA THR A 3 -9.81 -7.00 -5.60
C THR A 3 -9.87 -5.61 -4.97
N ILE A 4 -8.76 -5.16 -4.41
CA ILE A 4 -8.65 -3.82 -3.86
C ILE A 4 -7.67 -3.00 -4.68
N ARG A 5 -7.92 -1.70 -4.73
CA ARG A 5 -7.01 -0.74 -5.35
C ARG A 5 -6.36 0.09 -4.27
N ILE A 6 -5.05 0.21 -4.34
CA ILE A 6 -4.26 0.91 -3.34
C ILE A 6 -3.53 2.04 -4.04
N LYS A 7 -3.72 3.26 -3.56
CA LYS A 7 -3.05 4.43 -4.11
C LYS A 7 -2.19 5.06 -3.03
N GLN A 8 -0.92 5.30 -3.33
CA GLN A 8 -0.05 6.02 -2.42
C GLN A 8 -0.38 7.52 -2.49
N VAL A 9 -0.88 8.06 -1.38
CA VAL A 9 -1.30 9.46 -1.31
C VAL A 9 -0.31 10.33 -0.55
N ARG A 10 0.66 9.74 0.13
CA ARG A 10 1.69 10.47 0.86
C ARG A 10 3.07 9.94 0.51
N SER A 11 4.06 10.82 0.58
CA SER A 11 5.44 10.47 0.29
C SER A 11 5.98 9.45 1.32
N ARG A 12 6.81 8.53 0.85
CA ARG A 12 7.46 7.53 1.69
C ARG A 12 8.77 8.02 2.32
N ILE A 13 9.17 9.26 2.05
CA ILE A 13 10.47 9.79 2.45
C ILE A 13 10.66 9.77 3.98
N ARG A 14 9.60 10.06 4.73
CA ARG A 14 9.65 10.11 6.19
C ARG A 14 9.22 8.80 6.86
N CYS A 15 9.07 7.75 6.11
CA CYS A 15 8.59 6.49 6.65
C CYS A 15 9.74 5.64 7.21
N PRO A 16 9.50 4.85 8.27
CA PRO A 16 10.46 3.84 8.71
C PRO A 16 10.75 2.84 7.59
N LYS A 17 11.90 2.18 7.68
CA LYS A 17 12.31 1.19 6.67
C LYS A 17 11.27 0.09 6.48
N ASP A 18 10.64 -0.37 7.55
CA ASP A 18 9.62 -1.42 7.48
C ASP A 18 8.44 -1.00 6.62
N GLN A 19 8.00 0.25 6.77
CA GLN A 19 6.90 0.78 5.98
C GLN A 19 7.30 0.94 4.51
N LYS A 20 8.53 1.39 4.25
CA LYS A 20 9.05 1.48 2.89
C LYS A 20 9.09 0.11 2.23
N ARG A 21 9.54 -0.92 2.94
CA ARG A 21 9.55 -2.28 2.44
C ARG A 21 8.14 -2.78 2.13
N THR A 22 7.19 -2.46 2.99
CA THR A 22 5.79 -2.82 2.78
C THR A 22 5.24 -2.16 1.52
N LEU A 23 5.52 -0.88 1.32
CA LEU A 23 5.13 -0.17 0.09
C LEU A 23 5.77 -0.80 -1.14
N ASP A 24 7.05 -1.15 -1.08
CA ASP A 24 7.74 -1.81 -2.19
C ASP A 24 7.12 -3.18 -2.50
N ALA A 25 6.77 -3.93 -1.46
CA ALA A 25 6.12 -5.24 -1.63
C ALA A 25 4.75 -5.10 -2.29
N LEU A 26 4.05 -4.00 -2.02
CA LEU A 26 2.77 -3.69 -2.66
C LEU A 26 2.92 -3.10 -4.05
N GLY A 27 4.13 -2.73 -4.45
CA GLY A 27 4.40 -2.10 -5.74
C GLY A 27 4.21 -0.59 -5.76
N LEU A 28 4.10 0.03 -4.59
CA LEU A 28 3.89 1.47 -4.46
C LEU A 28 5.22 2.19 -4.29
N ARG A 29 5.91 2.40 -5.39
CA ARG A 29 7.22 3.05 -5.37
C ARG A 29 7.18 4.54 -5.66
N LYS A 30 6.09 5.02 -6.23
CA LYS A 30 5.94 6.43 -6.59
C LYS A 30 4.66 7.00 -5.99
N LEU A 31 4.70 8.27 -5.67
CA LEU A 31 3.53 8.98 -5.20
C LEU A 31 2.42 8.96 -6.25
N ASN A 32 1.19 8.82 -5.81
CA ASN A 32 -0.02 8.77 -6.66
C ASN A 32 -0.08 7.56 -7.58
N ARG A 33 0.75 6.54 -7.35
CA ARG A 33 0.65 5.30 -8.10
C ARG A 33 -0.49 4.44 -7.55
N VAL A 34 -1.29 3.93 -8.47
CA VAL A 34 -2.39 3.00 -8.12
C VAL A 34 -1.99 1.59 -8.49
N VAL A 35 -2.18 0.65 -7.59
CA VAL A 35 -1.95 -0.77 -7.84
C VAL A 35 -3.17 -1.58 -7.41
N GLU A 36 -3.39 -2.70 -8.06
CA GLU A 36 -4.48 -3.61 -7.72
C GLU A 36 -3.90 -4.89 -7.12
N HIS A 37 -4.52 -5.36 -6.06
CA HIS A 37 -4.16 -6.61 -5.40
C HIS A 37 -5.40 -7.37 -5.00
N GLU A 38 -5.28 -8.68 -4.87
CA GLU A 38 -6.34 -9.48 -4.27
C GLU A 38 -6.42 -9.17 -2.77
N ALA A 39 -7.65 -9.14 -2.26
CA ALA A 39 -7.89 -8.87 -0.84
C ALA A 39 -7.60 -10.11 0.01
N THR A 40 -6.36 -10.57 0.00
CA THR A 40 -5.92 -11.69 0.84
C THR A 40 -5.52 -11.18 2.22
N PRO A 41 -5.52 -12.06 3.26
CA PRO A 41 -5.06 -11.65 4.59
C PRO A 41 -3.65 -11.06 4.59
N SER A 42 -2.75 -11.58 3.75
CA SER A 42 -1.39 -11.05 3.64
C SER A 42 -1.38 -9.61 3.12
N ILE A 43 -2.13 -9.36 2.05
CA ILE A 43 -2.21 -8.01 1.47
C ILE A 43 -2.90 -7.05 2.42
N LEU A 44 -3.99 -7.47 3.05
CA LEU A 44 -4.71 -6.63 4.01
C LEU A 44 -3.82 -6.28 5.21
N GLY A 45 -3.01 -7.21 5.68
CA GLY A 45 -2.06 -6.96 6.76
C GLY A 45 -1.00 -5.93 6.38
N MET A 46 -0.48 -6.01 5.16
CA MET A 46 0.49 -5.03 4.66
C MET A 46 -0.14 -3.63 4.51
N VAL A 47 -1.34 -3.57 3.98
CA VAL A 47 -2.08 -2.31 3.84
C VAL A 47 -2.32 -1.67 5.21
N GLU A 48 -2.65 -2.47 6.20
CA GLU A 48 -2.89 -1.99 7.56
C GLU A 48 -1.66 -1.26 8.13
N LYS A 49 -0.45 -1.75 7.82
CA LYS A 49 0.78 -1.12 8.28
C LYS A 49 1.02 0.25 7.65
N VAL A 50 0.54 0.47 6.44
CA VAL A 50 0.79 1.70 5.69
C VAL A 50 -0.48 2.48 5.36
N LYS A 51 -1.58 2.16 6.00
CA LYS A 51 -2.88 2.78 5.69
C LYS A 51 -2.90 4.30 5.82
N HIS A 52 -2.02 4.84 6.65
CA HIS A 52 -1.88 6.30 6.80
C HIS A 52 -1.17 6.95 5.62
N LEU A 53 -0.57 6.15 4.74
CA LEU A 53 0.18 6.63 3.58
C LEU A 53 -0.57 6.36 2.27
N VAL A 54 -1.58 5.50 2.32
CA VAL A 54 -2.27 5.04 1.13
C VAL A 54 -3.79 5.20 1.30
N SER A 55 -4.47 5.24 0.17
CA SER A 55 -5.92 5.17 0.11
C SER A 55 -6.30 3.84 -0.52
N VAL A 56 -7.26 3.15 0.07
CA VAL A 56 -7.70 1.85 -0.41
C VAL A 56 -9.13 1.97 -0.92
N GLU A 57 -9.35 1.48 -2.13
CA GLU A 57 -10.67 1.38 -2.72
C GLU A 57 -10.98 -0.08 -3.01
N MET A 58 -12.19 -0.46 -2.74
CA MET A 58 -12.68 -1.81 -3.04
C MET A 58 -13.51 -1.83 -4.31
#